data_8e683882f55dd21253401f41dd3c7b4b
#
_entry.id   8e683882f55dd21253401f41dd3c7b4b
#
_cell.length_a   1.000
_cell.length_b   1.000
_cell.length_c   1.000
_cell.angle_alpha   90.00
_cell.angle_beta   90.00
_cell.angle_gamma   90.00
#
_symmetry.space_group_name_H-M   'P 1'
#
loop_
_entity.id
_entity.type
_entity.pdbx_description
1 polymer ?
#
loop_
_entity_poly.entity_id
_entity_poly.type
_entity_poly.pdbx_seq_one_letter_code
_entity_poly.pdbx_strand_id
1 'polypeptide(L)'
;MEERKQQWYLDSGCFKHMTGDKSKFMSISFKQEGHVTYGDNNKGRILGRGSIGDKDILVIHDVLYVEGLKHNLLSISQLCDKGFQVIFKTNTCEICLPNTKKVMLVGKRINNV
;
A
#
# COMPACT_ATOMS: atom_id res chain seq x y z
N MET A 1 16.28 16.99 -13.41
CA MET A 1 14.96 16.41 -13.66
C MET A 1 14.43 15.80 -12.37
N GLU A 2 13.27 16.24 -11.96
CA GLU A 2 12.69 15.75 -10.72
C GLU A 2 12.12 14.35 -10.89
N GLU A 3 12.52 13.45 -10.00
CA GLU A 3 11.84 12.18 -9.90
C GLU A 3 10.46 12.39 -9.30
N ARG A 4 9.46 11.92 -9.98
CA ARG A 4 8.14 11.85 -9.40
C ARG A 4 8.10 10.73 -8.38
N LYS A 5 7.97 11.08 -7.12
CA LYS A 5 7.66 10.10 -6.11
C LYS A 5 6.23 9.64 -6.30
N GLN A 6 6.04 8.38 -6.60
CA GLN A 6 4.72 7.80 -6.63
C GLN A 6 4.14 7.80 -5.23
N GLN A 7 2.91 8.23 -5.15
CA GLN A 7 2.21 8.37 -3.89
C GLN A 7 1.49 7.09 -3.54
N TRP A 8 1.42 6.79 -2.26
CA TRP A 8 0.59 5.72 -1.76
C TRP A 8 -0.78 6.27 -1.37
N TYR A 9 -1.81 5.55 -1.75
CA TYR A 9 -3.18 5.89 -1.42
C TYR A 9 -3.72 4.88 -0.43
N LEU A 10 -4.36 5.36 0.63
CA LEU A 10 -5.01 4.50 1.59
C LEU A 10 -6.45 4.27 1.16
N ASP A 11 -6.82 3.02 1.02
CA ASP A 11 -8.10 2.61 0.46
C ASP A 11 -8.77 1.61 1.38
N SER A 12 -9.95 1.98 1.91
CA SER A 12 -10.71 1.07 2.76
C SER A 12 -11.43 0.00 1.95
N GLY A 13 -11.53 0.20 0.63
CA GLY A 13 -12.19 -0.76 -0.25
C GLY A 13 -11.32 -1.90 -0.74
N CYS A 14 -10.02 -1.87 -0.45
CA CYS A 14 -9.15 -2.99 -0.82
C CYS A 14 -8.71 -3.75 0.43
N PHE A 15 -8.56 -5.07 0.28
CA PHE A 15 -8.20 -5.94 1.40
C PHE A 15 -6.71 -6.28 1.45
N LYS A 16 -5.97 -5.91 0.42
CA LYS A 16 -4.55 -6.19 0.32
C LYS A 16 -3.80 -4.96 -0.15
N HIS A 17 -2.62 -4.72 0.42
CA HIS A 17 -1.70 -3.75 -0.15
C HIS A 17 -1.29 -4.19 -1.53
N MET A 18 -1.15 -3.26 -2.47
CA MET A 18 -0.73 -3.63 -3.82
C MET A 18 -0.06 -2.47 -4.52
N THR A 19 0.88 -2.79 -5.40
CA THR A 19 1.55 -1.82 -6.26
C THR A 19 1.85 -2.46 -7.61
N GLY A 20 1.85 -1.64 -8.64
CA GLY A 20 2.29 -2.05 -9.96
C GLY A 20 3.75 -1.72 -10.25
N ASP A 21 4.46 -1.19 -9.29
CA ASP A 21 5.84 -0.74 -9.45
C ASP A 21 6.79 -1.65 -8.69
N LYS A 22 7.50 -2.49 -9.45
CA LYS A 22 8.47 -3.42 -8.89
C LYS A 22 9.54 -2.72 -8.05
N SER A 23 9.89 -1.50 -8.41
CA SER A 23 10.96 -0.77 -7.71
C SER A 23 10.59 -0.36 -6.29
N LYS A 24 9.33 -0.44 -5.92
CA LYS A 24 8.88 -0.13 -4.56
C LYS A 24 9.24 -1.22 -3.54
N PHE A 25 9.53 -2.42 -4.03
CA PHE A 25 9.80 -3.54 -3.14
C PHE A 25 11.23 -3.55 -2.65
N MET A 26 11.40 -3.76 -1.36
CA MET A 26 12.70 -4.06 -0.78
C MET A 26 13.02 -5.55 -0.90
N SER A 27 12.02 -6.39 -0.95
CA SER A 27 12.15 -7.81 -1.25
C SER A 27 10.88 -8.28 -1.94
N ILE A 28 11.03 -9.17 -2.92
CA ILE A 28 9.88 -9.67 -3.68
C ILE A 28 10.13 -11.12 -4.08
N SER A 29 9.07 -11.91 -4.00
CA SER A 29 9.04 -13.26 -4.49
C SER A 29 8.06 -13.32 -5.66
N PHE A 30 8.52 -13.75 -6.82
CA PHE A 30 7.68 -13.82 -8.01
C PHE A 30 6.90 -15.12 -8.01
N LYS A 31 5.58 -15.00 -8.08
CA LYS A 31 4.68 -16.14 -8.11
C LYS A 31 3.35 -15.69 -8.67
N GLN A 32 2.90 -16.34 -9.73
CA GLN A 32 1.59 -16.05 -10.29
C GLN A 32 0.52 -16.67 -9.38
N GLU A 33 -0.31 -15.80 -8.81
CA GLU A 33 -1.34 -16.21 -7.86
C GLU A 33 -2.75 -15.82 -8.35
N GLY A 34 -2.94 -15.75 -9.66
CA GLY A 34 -4.23 -15.38 -10.22
C GLY A 34 -4.40 -13.89 -10.38
N HIS A 35 -5.59 -13.41 -10.10
CA HIS A 35 -5.95 -12.00 -10.31
C HIS A 35 -6.52 -11.41 -9.05
N VAL A 36 -6.41 -10.10 -8.94
CA VAL A 36 -7.04 -9.31 -7.89
C VAL A 36 -7.96 -8.29 -8.56
N THR A 37 -9.08 -8.00 -7.90
CA THR A 37 -9.99 -6.96 -8.34
C THR A 37 -9.78 -5.72 -7.48
N TYR A 38 -9.69 -4.57 -8.11
CA TYR A 38 -9.50 -3.30 -7.42
C TYR A 38 -10.31 -2.22 -8.11
N GLY A 39 -10.70 -1.19 -7.33
CA GLY A 39 -11.48 -0.09 -7.86
C GLY A 39 -12.78 -0.55 -8.51
N ASP A 40 -13.15 0.07 -9.62
CA ASP A 40 -14.42 -0.17 -10.30
C ASP A 40 -14.31 -1.37 -11.25
N ASN A 41 -14.26 -2.57 -10.68
CA ASN A 41 -14.19 -3.83 -11.43
C ASN A 41 -12.92 -4.00 -12.27
N ASN A 42 -11.88 -3.26 -11.97
CA ASN A 42 -10.60 -3.46 -12.63
C ASN A 42 -9.94 -4.71 -12.07
N LYS A 43 -9.32 -5.47 -12.96
CA LYS A 43 -8.59 -6.69 -12.58
C LYS A 43 -7.14 -6.56 -12.99
N GLY A 44 -6.27 -7.06 -12.14
CA GLY A 44 -4.86 -7.13 -12.42
C GLY A 44 -4.32 -8.49 -12.06
N ARG A 45 -3.35 -8.95 -12.85
CA ARG A 45 -2.71 -10.24 -12.60
C ARG A 45 -1.67 -10.07 -11.49
N ILE A 46 -1.69 -10.99 -10.53
CA ILE A 46 -0.72 -10.97 -9.43
C ILE A 46 0.55 -11.63 -9.93
N LEU A 47 1.64 -10.87 -9.97
CA LEU A 47 2.94 -11.33 -10.46
C LEU A 47 3.89 -11.71 -9.34
N GLY A 48 3.61 -11.30 -8.12
CA GLY A 48 4.47 -11.59 -6.99
C GLY A 48 3.92 -10.99 -5.71
N ARG A 49 4.72 -11.13 -4.68
CA ARG A 49 4.37 -10.67 -3.34
C ARG A 49 5.64 -10.35 -2.57
N GLY A 50 5.62 -9.29 -1.79
CA GLY A 50 6.82 -8.91 -1.08
C GLY A 50 6.60 -7.86 -0.02
N SER A 51 7.68 -7.20 0.34
CA SER A 51 7.70 -6.17 1.37
C SER A 51 8.19 -4.85 0.79
N ILE A 52 7.62 -3.77 1.28
CA ILE A 52 7.98 -2.42 0.88
C ILE A 52 8.45 -1.63 2.11
N GLY A 53 9.06 -0.50 1.86
CA GLY A 53 9.48 0.42 2.91
C GLY A 53 10.98 0.42 3.12
N ASP A 54 11.37 0.86 4.30
CA ASP A 54 12.75 1.00 4.71
C ASP A 54 12.90 0.31 6.08
N LYS A 55 13.80 -0.65 6.15
CA LYS A 55 13.99 -1.45 7.37
C LYS A 55 14.35 -0.61 8.60
N ASP A 56 14.91 0.58 8.39
CA ASP A 56 15.30 1.47 9.48
C ASP A 56 14.14 2.36 9.94
N ILE A 57 13.07 2.43 9.18
CA ILE A 57 11.92 3.28 9.46
C ILE A 57 10.66 2.43 9.61
N LEU A 58 10.23 1.81 8.52
CA LEU A 58 8.98 1.07 8.50
C LEU A 58 9.01 0.06 7.37
N VAL A 59 8.67 -1.18 7.68
CA VAL A 59 8.49 -2.23 6.68
C VAL A 59 7.04 -2.67 6.68
N ILE A 60 6.44 -2.71 5.52
CA ILE A 60 5.09 -3.21 5.32
C ILE A 60 5.19 -4.51 4.52
N HIS A 61 4.71 -5.60 5.12
CA HIS A 61 4.76 -6.93 4.51
C HIS A 61 3.47 -7.24 3.75
N ASP A 62 3.50 -8.31 2.97
CA ASP A 62 2.35 -8.82 2.24
C ASP A 62 1.75 -7.82 1.26
N VAL A 63 2.62 -7.23 0.45
CA VAL A 63 2.23 -6.33 -0.62
C VAL A 63 2.22 -7.11 -1.93
N LEU A 64 1.11 -7.06 -2.64
CA LEU A 64 0.99 -7.73 -3.95
C LEU A 64 1.61 -6.87 -5.05
N TYR A 65 2.34 -7.54 -5.94
CA TYR A 65 2.82 -6.93 -7.17
C TYR A 65 1.81 -7.23 -8.26
N VAL A 66 1.14 -6.21 -8.76
CA VAL A 66 -0.01 -6.36 -9.65
C VAL A 66 0.28 -5.69 -10.99
N GLU A 67 0.18 -6.48 -12.05
CA GLU A 67 0.45 -6.00 -13.41
C GLU A 67 -0.51 -4.88 -13.78
N GLY A 68 0.05 -3.77 -14.25
CA GLY A 68 -0.74 -2.66 -14.80
C GLY A 68 -1.42 -1.77 -13.78
N LEU A 69 -1.23 -2.01 -12.49
CA LEU A 69 -1.83 -1.16 -11.47
C LEU A 69 -1.20 0.22 -11.49
N LYS A 70 -2.03 1.25 -11.65
CA LYS A 70 -1.55 2.63 -11.80
C LYS A 70 -1.24 3.31 -10.48
N HIS A 71 -1.96 2.97 -9.43
CA HIS A 71 -1.81 3.60 -8.12
C HIS A 71 -1.30 2.61 -7.10
N ASN A 72 -0.45 3.08 -6.21
CA ASN A 72 0.00 2.27 -5.08
C ASN A 72 -1.06 2.32 -4.00
N LEU A 73 -1.59 1.18 -3.62
CA LEU A 73 -2.72 1.09 -2.69
C LEU A 73 -2.30 0.42 -1.40
N LEU A 74 -2.58 1.09 -0.29
CA LEU A 74 -2.43 0.51 1.03
C LEU A 74 -3.82 0.19 1.59
N SER A 75 -3.98 -1.04 2.03
CA SER A 75 -5.22 -1.49 2.64
C SER A 75 -5.29 -1.02 4.09
N ILE A 76 -6.28 -0.21 4.39
CA ILE A 76 -6.49 0.28 5.76
C ILE A 76 -6.76 -0.90 6.70
N SER A 77 -7.58 -1.85 6.27
CA SER A 77 -7.89 -3.01 7.12
C SER A 77 -6.64 -3.85 7.40
N GLN A 78 -5.79 -4.06 6.41
CA GLN A 78 -4.57 -4.84 6.61
C GLN A 78 -3.59 -4.12 7.55
N LEU A 79 -3.48 -2.78 7.43
CA LEU A 79 -2.67 -2.00 8.37
C LEU A 79 -3.20 -2.12 9.79
N CYS A 80 -4.50 -1.95 9.99
CA CYS A 80 -5.11 -2.03 11.31
C CYS A 80 -4.96 -3.43 11.91
N ASP A 81 -5.08 -4.47 11.09
CA ASP A 81 -4.88 -5.85 11.56
C ASP A 81 -3.46 -6.10 12.07
N LYS A 82 -2.49 -5.34 11.59
CA LYS A 82 -1.11 -5.43 12.06
C LYS A 82 -0.81 -4.48 13.22
N GLY A 83 -1.81 -3.77 13.72
CA GLY A 83 -1.68 -2.91 14.87
C GLY A 83 -1.30 -1.47 14.57
N PHE A 84 -1.19 -1.09 13.30
CA PHE A 84 -0.93 0.30 12.96
C PHE A 84 -2.16 1.14 13.20
N GLN A 85 -1.96 2.37 13.62
CA GLN A 85 -3.02 3.36 13.70
C GLN A 85 -3.05 4.18 12.42
N VAL A 86 -4.25 4.40 11.91
CA VAL A 86 -4.45 5.23 10.72
C VAL A 86 -5.27 6.44 11.15
N ILE A 87 -4.71 7.62 10.95
CA ILE A 87 -5.35 8.88 11.33
C ILE A 87 -5.76 9.60 10.05
N PHE A 88 -7.07 9.84 9.91
CA PHE A 88 -7.61 10.50 8.74
C PHE A 88 -7.61 12.01 8.95
N LYS A 89 -7.12 12.71 7.95
CA LYS A 89 -7.17 14.16 7.85
C LYS A 89 -7.95 14.55 6.60
N THR A 90 -8.12 15.81 6.33
CA THR A 90 -8.99 16.26 5.22
C THR A 90 -8.59 15.62 3.89
N ASN A 91 -7.30 15.66 3.54
CA ASN A 91 -6.83 15.17 2.25
C ASN A 91 -5.79 14.07 2.37
N THR A 92 -5.40 13.72 3.59
CA THR A 92 -4.32 12.75 3.81
C THR A 92 -4.68 11.78 4.92
N CYS A 93 -3.91 10.72 5.01
CA CYS A 93 -3.95 9.78 6.13
C CYS A 93 -2.56 9.62 6.68
N GLU A 94 -2.44 9.51 7.99
CA GLU A 94 -1.17 9.25 8.64
C GLU A 94 -1.17 7.84 9.20
N ILE A 95 -0.08 7.13 8.99
CA ILE A 95 0.11 5.80 9.53
C ILE A 95 1.11 5.88 10.68
N CYS A 96 0.67 5.46 11.84
CA CYS A 96 1.46 5.52 13.06
C CYS A 96 1.74 4.12 13.59
N LEU A 97 2.89 3.96 14.23
CA LEU A 97 3.21 2.71 14.90
C LEU A 97 2.27 2.48 16.09
N PRO A 98 2.02 1.21 16.45
CA PRO A 98 1.19 0.92 17.62
C PRO A 98 1.74 1.60 18.88
N ASN A 99 0.82 2.12 19.68
CA ASN A 99 1.13 2.72 20.98
C ASN A 99 2.04 3.95 20.93
N THR A 100 2.18 4.56 19.75
CA THR A 100 2.92 5.80 19.59
C THR A 100 2.10 6.75 18.74
N LYS A 101 2.45 8.05 18.81
CA LYS A 101 1.89 9.04 17.90
C LYS A 101 2.89 9.41 16.81
N LYS A 102 3.95 8.63 16.69
CA LYS A 102 4.97 8.89 15.69
C LYS A 102 4.44 8.53 14.31
N VAL A 103 4.37 9.52 13.43
CA VAL A 103 3.93 9.32 12.06
C VAL A 103 5.06 8.67 11.27
N MET A 104 4.79 7.52 10.69
CA MET A 104 5.77 6.77 9.91
C MET A 104 5.56 6.93 8.41
N LEU A 105 4.35 7.23 7.99
CA LEU A 105 4.02 7.35 6.58
C LEU A 105 2.80 8.23 6.43
N VAL A 106 2.80 9.07 5.39
CA VAL A 106 1.65 9.89 5.05
C VAL A 106 1.18 9.48 3.66
N GLY A 107 -0.09 9.13 3.55
CA GLY A 107 -0.70 8.76 2.29
C GLY A 107 -1.86 9.66 1.96
N LYS A 108 -2.35 9.56 0.73
CA LYS A 108 -3.54 10.29 0.31
C LYS A 108 -4.79 9.44 0.53
N ARG A 109 -5.87 10.11 0.92
CA ARG A 109 -7.17 9.46 0.96
C ARG A 109 -7.69 9.32 -0.46
N ILE A 110 -8.35 8.20 -0.71
CA ILE A 110 -8.97 7.96 -2.00
C ILE A 110 -10.48 7.78 -1.80
N ASN A 111 -11.26 8.43 -2.66
CA ASN A 111 -12.71 8.24 -2.78
C ASN A 111 -13.52 8.42 -1.50
N ASN A 112 -13.13 9.28 -0.60
CA ASN A 112 -13.95 9.59 0.57
C ASN A 112 -14.29 8.39 1.44
N VAL A 113 -13.44 7.43 1.42
CA VAL A 113 -13.69 6.20 2.21
C VAL A 113 -12.95 6.28 3.50
#